data_362113494a9a107ee66dd8541136c115
#
_entry.id   362113494a9a107ee66dd8541136c115
#
_cell.length_a   1.000
_cell.length_b   1.000
_cell.length_c   1.000
_cell.angle_alpha   90.00
_cell.angle_beta   90.00
_cell.angle_gamma   90.00
#
_symmetry.space_group_name_H-M   'P 1'
#
loop_
_entity.id
_entity.type
_entity.pdbx_description
1 polymer ?
#
loop_
_entity_poly.entity_id
_entity_poly.type
_entity_poly.pdbx_seq_one_letter_code
_entity_poly.pdbx_strand_id
1 'polypeptide(L)'
;MILQQDFLTKDRNRPALRDAAGYSIRSIRGIIAHWTANTTKGADARAHQRYFNNVTNRFASAHYVVDDKVVIQCLPDNEVAFHVGDRPDNNLPDGVRLRGNSGLTANYFVIGFEMCVNEDGDWNKTYRNSVELAAHLLRKYQFTITDLYRHHDITGKDCPKMMLEDAPWQAFKRAVEAEMSDDPRPPFAQGRVTSSELNVRSGAGVQFAPIDRLKFGAVLYVTEEQNGWYRIGLNRWVSKNFVEITYNTWLGRIDSRTGANVR
;
A
#
# COMPACT_ATOMS: atom_id res chain seq x y z
N MET A 1 -9.88 1.02 -4.86
CA MET A 1 -9.49 -0.25 -4.16
C MET A 1 -10.24 -0.42 -2.85
N ILE A 2 -10.42 -1.66 -2.37
CA ILE A 2 -10.90 -1.97 -1.02
C ILE A 2 -9.68 -2.36 -0.19
N LEU A 3 -9.34 -1.57 0.84
CA LEU A 3 -8.23 -1.86 1.74
C LEU A 3 -8.73 -2.46 3.05
N GLN A 4 -8.14 -3.59 3.46
CA GLN A 4 -8.43 -4.27 4.71
C GLN A 4 -7.13 -4.46 5.50
N GLN A 5 -7.19 -4.27 6.81
CA GLN A 5 -6.09 -4.63 7.70
C GLN A 5 -6.33 -6.05 8.23
N ASP A 6 -5.36 -6.93 7.97
CA ASP A 6 -5.31 -8.29 8.49
C ASP A 6 -3.84 -8.61 8.80
N PHE A 7 -3.38 -8.08 9.92
CA PHE A 7 -1.97 -8.15 10.30
C PHE A 7 -1.55 -9.57 10.65
N LEU A 8 -0.33 -9.91 10.26
CA LEU A 8 0.31 -11.15 10.66
C LEU A 8 0.40 -11.22 12.20
N THR A 9 0.10 -12.41 12.74
CA THR A 9 0.05 -12.65 14.19
C THR A 9 1.26 -13.44 14.69
N LYS A 10 2.09 -13.97 13.79
CA LYS A 10 3.27 -14.77 14.15
C LYS A 10 4.55 -13.97 13.94
N ASP A 11 5.40 -13.99 14.93
CA ASP A 11 6.63 -13.19 15.04
C ASP A 11 7.69 -13.54 13.98
N ARG A 12 7.66 -14.75 13.41
CA ARG A 12 8.64 -15.17 12.41
C ARG A 12 8.67 -14.21 11.20
N ASN A 13 7.51 -13.88 10.66
CA ASN A 13 7.40 -13.04 9.47
C ASN A 13 6.84 -11.63 9.77
N ARG A 14 6.57 -11.35 11.05
CA ARG A 14 6.35 -10.04 11.63
C ARG A 14 7.26 -9.88 12.86
N PRO A 15 8.55 -9.70 12.65
CA PRO A 15 9.55 -9.76 13.73
C PRO A 15 9.41 -8.66 14.77
N ALA A 16 8.73 -7.55 14.45
CA ALA A 16 8.41 -6.49 15.40
C ALA A 16 7.55 -6.95 16.60
N LEU A 17 6.83 -8.08 16.48
CA LEU A 17 6.12 -8.71 17.60
C LEU A 17 7.10 -9.23 18.70
N ARG A 18 8.33 -9.56 18.31
CA ARG A 18 9.38 -10.05 19.22
C ARG A 18 10.31 -8.93 19.63
N ASP A 19 10.69 -8.07 18.70
CA ASP A 19 11.60 -6.95 18.92
C ASP A 19 11.17 -5.74 18.07
N ALA A 20 10.28 -4.93 18.64
CA ALA A 20 9.73 -3.75 17.95
C ALA A 20 10.83 -2.72 17.62
N ALA A 21 11.81 -2.53 18.47
CA ALA A 21 12.89 -1.56 18.26
C ALA A 21 13.87 -2.02 17.17
N GLY A 22 14.24 -3.31 17.16
CA GLY A 22 15.14 -3.90 16.16
C GLY A 22 14.53 -3.96 14.77
N TYR A 23 13.20 -4.16 14.66
CA TYR A 23 12.48 -4.33 13.40
C TYR A 23 11.50 -3.21 13.09
N SER A 24 11.80 -1.99 13.50
CA SER A 24 11.13 -0.79 13.03
C SER A 24 11.78 -0.25 11.76
N ILE A 25 10.98 0.27 10.81
CA ILE A 25 11.51 1.01 9.67
C ILE A 25 12.21 2.27 10.16
N ARG A 26 13.43 2.51 9.67
CA ARG A 26 14.29 3.63 10.09
C ARG A 26 13.84 4.95 9.48
N SER A 27 13.60 4.93 8.17
CA SER A 27 12.95 6.01 7.43
C SER A 27 12.45 5.43 6.12
N ILE A 28 11.20 5.67 5.76
CA ILE A 28 10.69 5.19 4.48
C ILE A 28 11.33 6.02 3.38
N ARG A 29 11.93 5.34 2.38
CA ARG A 29 12.67 5.95 1.27
C ARG A 29 12.15 5.54 -0.11
N GLY A 30 11.18 4.59 -0.15
CA GLY A 30 10.62 4.14 -1.40
C GLY A 30 9.54 3.08 -1.23
N ILE A 31 8.83 2.86 -2.32
CA ILE A 31 7.77 1.85 -2.44
C ILE A 31 8.23 0.81 -3.45
N ILE A 32 8.10 -0.48 -3.12
CA ILE A 32 8.56 -1.58 -3.95
C ILE A 32 7.38 -2.41 -4.45
N ALA A 33 7.26 -2.50 -5.78
CA ALA A 33 6.31 -3.37 -6.44
C ALA A 33 6.89 -4.78 -6.63
N HIS A 34 6.10 -5.78 -6.24
CA HIS A 34 6.39 -7.21 -6.44
C HIS A 34 5.23 -7.91 -7.13
N TRP A 35 5.42 -9.15 -7.50
CA TRP A 35 4.38 -10.09 -7.87
C TRP A 35 4.51 -11.37 -7.06
N THR A 36 3.40 -12.03 -6.78
CA THR A 36 3.40 -13.24 -5.94
C THR A 36 4.04 -14.47 -6.63
N ALA A 37 4.25 -14.42 -7.94
CA ALA A 37 4.75 -15.52 -8.77
C ALA A 37 3.94 -16.84 -8.62
N ASN A 38 2.72 -16.76 -8.11
CA ASN A 38 1.85 -17.90 -7.87
C ASN A 38 0.57 -17.78 -8.70
N THR A 39 0.52 -18.55 -9.80
CA THR A 39 -0.63 -18.59 -10.72
C THR A 39 -1.70 -19.59 -10.33
N THR A 40 -1.49 -20.35 -9.25
CA THR A 40 -2.45 -21.37 -8.81
C THR A 40 -3.80 -20.74 -8.50
N LYS A 41 -4.88 -21.44 -8.87
CA LYS A 41 -6.25 -21.07 -8.53
C LYS A 41 -6.40 -20.87 -7.01
N GLY A 42 -7.05 -19.77 -6.62
CA GLY A 42 -7.26 -19.40 -5.23
C GLY A 42 -6.04 -18.80 -4.54
N ALA A 43 -4.92 -18.52 -5.25
CA ALA A 43 -3.75 -17.82 -4.73
C ALA A 43 -4.00 -16.30 -4.68
N ASP A 44 -5.08 -15.89 -4.05
CA ASP A 44 -5.53 -14.51 -3.86
C ASP A 44 -4.79 -13.79 -2.69
N ALA A 45 -5.14 -12.56 -2.41
CA ALA A 45 -4.52 -11.78 -1.35
C ALA A 45 -4.68 -12.41 0.03
N ARG A 46 -5.83 -13.04 0.30
CA ARG A 46 -6.07 -13.74 1.57
C ARG A 46 -5.23 -15.01 1.70
N ALA A 47 -5.05 -15.75 0.61
CA ALA A 47 -4.19 -16.92 0.60
C ALA A 47 -2.74 -16.54 0.88
N HIS A 48 -2.24 -15.43 0.31
CA HIS A 48 -0.89 -14.94 0.56
C HIS A 48 -0.71 -14.39 1.97
N GLN A 49 -1.70 -13.67 2.53
CA GLN A 49 -1.66 -13.27 3.93
C GLN A 49 -1.52 -14.49 4.85
N ARG A 50 -2.35 -15.55 4.65
CA ARG A 50 -2.25 -16.79 5.42
C ARG A 50 -0.89 -17.48 5.20
N TYR A 51 -0.38 -17.47 3.97
CA TYR A 51 0.95 -18.01 3.66
C TYR A 51 2.03 -17.29 4.46
N PHE A 52 2.08 -15.95 4.41
CA PHE A 52 3.04 -15.17 5.19
C PHE A 52 2.93 -15.42 6.69
N ASN A 53 1.71 -15.59 7.20
CA ASN A 53 1.51 -15.87 8.61
C ASN A 53 2.00 -17.27 9.02
N ASN A 54 2.04 -18.24 8.11
CA ASN A 54 2.26 -19.65 8.46
C ASN A 54 3.57 -20.26 7.89
N VAL A 55 4.23 -19.63 6.93
CA VAL A 55 5.46 -20.18 6.34
C VAL A 55 6.58 -20.23 7.38
N THR A 56 7.25 -21.38 7.51
CA THR A 56 8.28 -21.63 8.53
C THR A 56 9.67 -21.93 7.97
N ASN A 57 9.77 -22.31 6.71
CA ASN A 57 11.03 -22.72 6.09
C ASN A 57 11.84 -21.54 5.50
N ARG A 58 11.27 -20.34 5.49
CA ARG A 58 11.94 -19.10 5.06
C ARG A 58 11.30 -17.89 5.74
N PHE A 59 11.99 -16.75 5.72
CA PHE A 59 11.44 -15.46 6.05
C PHE A 59 10.79 -14.85 4.80
N ALA A 60 9.51 -14.52 4.87
CA ALA A 60 8.76 -13.94 3.76
C ALA A 60 7.54 -13.17 4.30
N SER A 61 7.46 -11.89 4.01
CA SER A 61 6.29 -11.06 4.27
C SER A 61 6.33 -9.81 3.37
N ALA A 62 5.18 -9.17 3.19
CA ALA A 62 5.08 -7.87 2.54
C ALA A 62 4.11 -7.01 3.36
N HIS A 63 4.18 -5.69 3.20
CA HIS A 63 3.26 -4.79 3.89
C HIS A 63 1.86 -4.93 3.34
N TYR A 64 1.73 -5.10 2.01
CA TYR A 64 0.45 -5.22 1.32
C TYR A 64 0.45 -6.39 0.34
N VAL A 65 -0.71 -7.01 0.18
CA VAL A 65 -1.01 -7.95 -0.91
C VAL A 65 -2.26 -7.46 -1.63
N VAL A 66 -2.21 -7.47 -2.96
CA VAL A 66 -3.23 -6.90 -3.84
C VAL A 66 -3.78 -7.97 -4.77
N ASP A 67 -5.10 -8.11 -4.81
CA ASP A 67 -5.80 -8.91 -5.82
C ASP A 67 -6.91 -8.10 -6.52
N ASP A 68 -7.74 -8.76 -7.31
CA ASP A 68 -8.85 -8.17 -8.05
C ASP A 68 -10.03 -7.71 -7.16
N LYS A 69 -10.04 -8.06 -5.88
CA LYS A 69 -11.14 -7.84 -4.95
C LYS A 69 -10.75 -6.95 -3.77
N VAL A 70 -9.50 -7.08 -3.30
CA VAL A 70 -9.08 -6.46 -2.05
C VAL A 70 -7.58 -6.18 -2.03
N VAL A 71 -7.20 -5.16 -1.28
CA VAL A 71 -5.84 -4.95 -0.80
C VAL A 71 -5.80 -5.33 0.67
N ILE A 72 -4.92 -6.25 1.06
CA ILE A 72 -4.74 -6.63 2.46
C ILE A 72 -3.44 -6.01 2.97
N GLN A 73 -3.55 -5.18 4.01
CA GLN A 73 -2.38 -4.74 4.76
C GLN A 73 -2.01 -5.82 5.78
N CYS A 74 -0.87 -6.46 5.55
CA CYS A 74 -0.36 -7.57 6.36
C CYS A 74 0.54 -7.12 7.52
N LEU A 75 1.20 -5.97 7.38
CA LEU A 75 2.03 -5.35 8.42
C LEU A 75 1.76 -3.84 8.50
N PRO A 76 1.89 -3.25 9.70
CA PRO A 76 1.99 -1.80 9.83
C PRO A 76 3.16 -1.24 9.03
N ASP A 77 2.99 -0.05 8.45
CA ASP A 77 4.01 0.56 7.58
C ASP A 77 5.31 0.93 8.30
N ASN A 78 5.29 1.02 9.61
CA ASN A 78 6.46 1.32 10.43
C ASN A 78 7.21 0.06 10.89
N GLU A 79 6.76 -1.13 10.53
CA GLU A 79 7.41 -2.40 10.83
C GLU A 79 8.17 -2.94 9.62
N VAL A 80 9.25 -3.67 9.88
CA VAL A 80 10.05 -4.29 8.80
C VAL A 80 9.34 -5.52 8.26
N ALA A 81 9.18 -5.58 6.93
CA ALA A 81 8.74 -6.77 6.20
C ALA A 81 9.90 -7.42 5.44
N PHE A 82 9.83 -8.73 5.23
CA PHE A 82 10.88 -9.51 4.54
C PHE A 82 10.49 -9.76 3.08
N HIS A 83 10.68 -8.78 2.19
CA HIS A 83 10.27 -8.87 0.78
C HIS A 83 11.38 -8.59 -0.25
N VAL A 84 12.32 -7.71 0.04
CA VAL A 84 13.35 -7.33 -0.95
C VAL A 84 14.47 -8.36 -1.00
N GLY A 85 14.92 -8.88 0.15
CA GLY A 85 15.96 -9.91 0.20
C GLY A 85 17.31 -9.45 -0.34
N ASP A 86 17.57 -8.14 -0.37
CA ASP A 86 18.88 -7.61 -0.77
C ASP A 86 19.94 -7.96 0.27
N ARG A 87 21.17 -8.00 -0.21
CA ARG A 87 22.35 -8.23 0.63
C ARG A 87 23.20 -6.98 0.68
N PRO A 88 23.97 -6.77 1.75
CA PRO A 88 24.88 -5.61 1.85
C PRO A 88 25.88 -5.51 0.71
N ASP A 89 26.22 -6.63 0.07
CA ASP A 89 27.12 -6.73 -1.09
C ASP A 89 26.44 -6.51 -2.45
N ASN A 90 25.12 -6.38 -2.48
CA ASN A 90 24.40 -6.01 -3.69
C ASN A 90 24.61 -4.52 -4.02
N ASN A 91 25.27 -4.26 -5.14
CA ASN A 91 25.70 -2.92 -5.54
C ASN A 91 24.82 -2.29 -6.63
N LEU A 92 23.59 -2.78 -6.87
CA LEU A 92 22.69 -2.08 -7.76
C LEU A 92 22.37 -0.67 -7.22
N PRO A 93 22.39 0.37 -8.08
CA PRO A 93 22.32 1.78 -7.65
C PRO A 93 21.14 2.09 -6.75
N ASP A 94 19.95 1.59 -7.07
CA ASP A 94 18.75 1.86 -6.29
C ASP A 94 18.75 1.13 -4.93
N GLY A 95 19.28 -0.10 -4.88
CA GLY A 95 19.48 -0.80 -3.62
C GLY A 95 20.44 -0.04 -2.70
N VAL A 96 21.57 0.41 -3.23
CA VAL A 96 22.55 1.23 -2.51
C VAL A 96 21.93 2.55 -2.04
N ARG A 97 21.18 3.23 -2.90
CA ARG A 97 20.50 4.49 -2.58
C ARG A 97 19.50 4.33 -1.42
N LEU A 98 18.71 3.26 -1.43
CA LEU A 98 17.70 3.00 -0.41
C LEU A 98 18.30 2.67 0.95
N ARG A 99 19.27 1.75 1.02
CA ARG A 99 19.86 1.35 2.30
C ARG A 99 20.94 2.31 2.80
N GLY A 100 21.63 3.03 1.91
CA GLY A 100 22.77 3.87 2.24
C GLY A 100 23.90 3.05 2.90
N ASN A 101 24.70 3.69 3.73
CA ASN A 101 25.80 3.09 4.49
C ASN A 101 25.37 2.52 5.86
N SER A 102 24.10 2.12 6.00
CA SER A 102 23.54 1.69 7.28
C SER A 102 23.99 0.29 7.74
N GLY A 103 24.55 -0.53 6.86
CA GLY A 103 24.79 -1.97 7.12
C GLY A 103 23.51 -2.82 7.18
N LEU A 104 22.33 -2.21 6.98
CA LEU A 104 21.03 -2.87 6.96
C LEU A 104 20.59 -3.15 5.51
N THR A 105 19.65 -4.08 5.34
CA THR A 105 19.01 -4.35 4.04
C THR A 105 17.99 -3.26 3.70
N ALA A 106 17.58 -3.17 2.43
CA ALA A 106 16.57 -2.23 1.98
C ALA A 106 15.22 -2.42 2.69
N ASN A 107 14.93 -3.63 3.21
CA ASN A 107 13.72 -3.89 4.00
C ASN A 107 13.50 -2.91 5.17
N TYR A 108 14.57 -2.30 5.70
CA TYR A 108 14.47 -1.31 6.78
C TYR A 108 14.11 0.11 6.31
N PHE A 109 13.96 0.30 5.00
CA PHE A 109 13.78 1.63 4.39
C PHE A 109 12.66 1.68 3.35
N VAL A 110 11.92 0.59 3.14
CA VAL A 110 10.92 0.54 2.07
C VAL A 110 9.64 -0.15 2.51
N ILE A 111 8.54 0.21 1.83
CA ILE A 111 7.26 -0.48 1.90
C ILE A 111 7.10 -1.31 0.63
N GLY A 112 6.73 -2.58 0.77
CA GLY A 112 6.50 -3.46 -0.36
C GLY A 112 5.05 -3.92 -0.49
N PHE A 113 4.58 -4.04 -1.73
CA PHE A 113 3.31 -4.67 -2.04
C PHE A 113 3.47 -5.77 -3.10
N GLU A 114 2.69 -6.84 -2.94
CA GLU A 114 2.68 -8.02 -3.80
C GLU A 114 1.40 -8.04 -4.65
N MET A 115 1.53 -8.12 -5.97
CA MET A 115 0.42 -8.26 -6.92
C MET A 115 0.11 -9.73 -7.15
N CYS A 116 -1.12 -10.17 -6.86
CA CYS A 116 -1.57 -11.53 -7.14
C CYS A 116 -1.75 -11.75 -8.65
N VAL A 117 -1.39 -12.96 -9.08
CA VAL A 117 -1.44 -13.40 -10.49
C VAL A 117 -2.13 -14.76 -10.65
N ASN A 118 -3.01 -15.11 -9.71
CA ASN A 118 -3.75 -16.36 -9.73
C ASN A 118 -4.66 -16.45 -10.97
N GLU A 119 -4.79 -17.64 -11.55
CA GLU A 119 -5.50 -17.89 -12.82
C GLU A 119 -7.00 -17.55 -12.77
N ASP A 120 -7.60 -17.63 -11.59
CA ASP A 120 -9.01 -17.32 -11.34
C ASP A 120 -9.26 -15.86 -10.89
N GLY A 121 -8.22 -15.02 -10.88
CA GLY A 121 -8.29 -13.58 -10.63
C GLY A 121 -8.40 -12.76 -11.91
N ASP A 122 -8.93 -11.54 -11.78
CA ASP A 122 -8.96 -10.55 -12.86
C ASP A 122 -7.70 -9.67 -12.78
N TRP A 123 -6.70 -9.97 -13.63
CA TRP A 123 -5.45 -9.19 -13.66
C TRP A 123 -5.68 -7.69 -13.88
N ASN A 124 -6.64 -7.31 -14.73
CA ASN A 124 -6.89 -5.89 -14.99
C ASN A 124 -7.39 -5.14 -13.75
N LYS A 125 -8.16 -5.83 -12.89
CA LYS A 125 -8.58 -5.27 -11.60
C LYS A 125 -7.45 -5.26 -10.60
N THR A 126 -6.66 -6.34 -10.50
CA THR A 126 -5.45 -6.38 -9.67
C THR A 126 -4.49 -5.24 -10.04
N TYR A 127 -4.27 -5.03 -11.34
CA TYR A 127 -3.44 -3.93 -11.84
C TYR A 127 -3.97 -2.56 -11.40
N ARG A 128 -5.28 -2.30 -11.58
CA ARG A 128 -5.90 -1.03 -11.14
C ARG A 128 -5.80 -0.83 -9.63
N ASN A 129 -6.10 -1.85 -8.84
CA ASN A 129 -5.96 -1.78 -7.39
C ASN A 129 -4.51 -1.50 -6.97
N SER A 130 -3.54 -2.05 -7.71
CA SER A 130 -2.11 -1.79 -7.48
C SER A 130 -1.70 -0.37 -7.83
N VAL A 131 -2.24 0.19 -8.90
CA VAL A 131 -2.07 1.61 -9.28
C VAL A 131 -2.62 2.52 -8.17
N GLU A 132 -3.86 2.28 -7.72
CA GLU A 132 -4.49 3.04 -6.64
C GLU A 132 -3.68 2.94 -5.33
N LEU A 133 -3.19 1.74 -4.98
CA LEU A 133 -2.36 1.55 -3.79
C LEU A 133 -1.02 2.29 -3.89
N ALA A 134 -0.31 2.15 -5.02
CA ALA A 134 0.96 2.81 -5.23
C ALA A 134 0.82 4.34 -5.16
N ALA A 135 -0.18 4.90 -5.85
CA ALA A 135 -0.50 6.33 -5.80
C ALA A 135 -0.83 6.79 -4.37
N HIS A 136 -1.63 5.99 -3.64
CA HIS A 136 -1.95 6.26 -2.24
C HIS A 136 -0.69 6.30 -1.37
N LEU A 137 0.20 5.31 -1.46
CA LEU A 137 1.42 5.24 -0.67
C LEU A 137 2.39 6.38 -1.03
N LEU A 138 2.57 6.69 -2.31
CA LEU A 138 3.40 7.82 -2.73
C LEU A 138 2.89 9.14 -2.15
N ARG A 139 1.58 9.42 -2.23
CA ARG A 139 0.97 10.60 -1.61
C ARG A 139 1.14 10.62 -0.10
N LYS A 140 0.90 9.49 0.56
CA LYS A 140 1.00 9.36 2.03
C LYS A 140 2.39 9.75 2.54
N TYR A 141 3.43 9.37 1.82
CA TYR A 141 4.82 9.64 2.21
C TYR A 141 5.43 10.84 1.51
N GLN A 142 4.63 11.63 0.76
CA GLN A 142 5.07 12.80 0.00
C GLN A 142 6.19 12.47 -1.00
N PHE A 143 6.09 11.28 -1.59
CA PHE A 143 6.99 10.79 -2.61
C PHE A 143 6.55 11.19 -4.00
N THR A 144 7.48 11.10 -4.93
CA THR A 144 7.25 11.25 -6.36
C THR A 144 7.26 9.87 -7.03
N ILE A 145 6.93 9.82 -8.31
CA ILE A 145 6.98 8.57 -9.09
C ILE A 145 8.38 7.96 -9.17
N THR A 146 9.43 8.74 -8.90
CA THR A 146 10.82 8.25 -8.87
C THR A 146 11.12 7.41 -7.64
N ASP A 147 10.27 7.45 -6.62
CA ASP A 147 10.40 6.67 -5.38
C ASP A 147 9.60 5.35 -5.44
N LEU A 148 9.05 5.02 -6.61
CA LEU A 148 8.41 3.76 -6.92
C LEU A 148 9.37 2.87 -7.72
N TYR A 149 9.69 1.69 -7.18
CA TYR A 149 10.66 0.74 -7.71
C TYR A 149 10.06 -0.63 -7.93
N ARG A 150 10.68 -1.40 -8.84
CA ARG A 150 10.51 -2.85 -8.91
C ARG A 150 11.48 -3.52 -7.93
N HIS A 151 11.18 -4.71 -7.45
CA HIS A 151 12.19 -5.54 -6.80
C HIS A 151 13.43 -5.75 -7.70
N HIS A 152 13.22 -5.85 -9.02
CA HIS A 152 14.28 -5.92 -10.02
C HIS A 152 15.30 -4.79 -9.89
N ASP A 153 14.84 -3.56 -9.69
CA ASP A 153 15.71 -2.38 -9.59
C ASP A 153 16.63 -2.43 -8.36
N ILE A 154 16.25 -3.20 -7.34
CA ILE A 154 16.99 -3.32 -6.06
C ILE A 154 17.98 -4.48 -6.08
N THR A 155 17.60 -5.64 -6.65
CA THR A 155 18.40 -6.89 -6.53
C THR A 155 18.67 -7.59 -7.85
N GLY A 156 18.11 -7.13 -8.97
CA GLY A 156 18.18 -7.80 -10.27
C GLY A 156 17.24 -9.01 -10.40
N LYS A 157 16.40 -9.27 -9.40
CA LYS A 157 15.44 -10.38 -9.44
C LYS A 157 14.35 -10.13 -10.49
N ASP A 158 13.90 -11.18 -11.19
CA ASP A 158 12.77 -11.11 -12.12
C ASP A 158 11.42 -10.87 -11.40
N CYS A 159 11.24 -9.66 -10.87
CA CYS A 159 10.10 -9.29 -10.06
C CYS A 159 9.80 -7.78 -10.15
N PRO A 160 8.60 -7.39 -10.52
CA PRO A 160 7.49 -8.23 -11.03
C PRO A 160 7.75 -8.66 -12.49
N LYS A 161 7.57 -9.94 -12.78
CA LYS A 161 7.94 -10.51 -14.08
C LYS A 161 7.26 -9.84 -15.28
N MET A 162 5.97 -9.47 -15.14
CA MET A 162 5.21 -8.81 -16.20
C MET A 162 5.64 -7.37 -16.47
N MET A 163 6.54 -6.81 -15.66
CA MET A 163 7.02 -5.42 -15.76
C MET A 163 8.56 -5.36 -15.76
N LEU A 164 9.25 -6.41 -16.19
CA LEU A 164 10.71 -6.39 -16.31
C LEU A 164 11.16 -5.47 -17.42
N GLU A 165 10.46 -5.53 -18.56
CA GLU A 165 10.72 -4.63 -19.69
C GLU A 165 10.32 -3.19 -19.32
N ASP A 166 11.04 -2.22 -19.87
CA ASP A 166 10.81 -0.82 -19.57
C ASP A 166 9.41 -0.34 -19.97
N ALA A 167 8.91 -0.77 -21.13
CA ALA A 167 7.63 -0.28 -21.62
C ALA A 167 6.45 -0.59 -20.70
N PRO A 168 6.23 -1.83 -20.20
CA PRO A 168 5.20 -2.13 -19.20
C PRO A 168 5.42 -1.39 -17.88
N TRP A 169 6.67 -1.26 -17.42
CA TRP A 169 6.97 -0.55 -16.18
C TRP A 169 6.66 0.93 -16.27
N GLN A 170 7.06 1.59 -17.37
CA GLN A 170 6.72 2.99 -17.60
C GLN A 170 5.22 3.20 -17.79
N ALA A 171 4.50 2.23 -18.38
CA ALA A 171 3.05 2.28 -18.43
C ALA A 171 2.40 2.24 -17.04
N PHE A 172 2.91 1.38 -16.15
CA PHE A 172 2.46 1.34 -14.74
C PHE A 172 2.75 2.66 -14.03
N LYS A 173 3.96 3.20 -14.15
CA LYS A 173 4.33 4.49 -13.56
C LYS A 173 3.43 5.64 -14.06
N ARG A 174 3.17 5.72 -15.36
CA ARG A 174 2.25 6.74 -15.92
C ARG A 174 0.83 6.60 -15.37
N ALA A 175 0.34 5.37 -15.19
CA ALA A 175 -0.97 5.15 -14.60
C ALA A 175 -1.01 5.61 -13.14
N VAL A 176 0.06 5.35 -12.37
CA VAL A 176 0.21 5.82 -10.98
C VAL A 176 0.29 7.35 -10.92
N GLU A 177 1.05 7.99 -11.81
CA GLU A 177 1.11 9.46 -11.88
C GLU A 177 -0.25 10.08 -12.23
N ALA A 178 -0.97 9.50 -13.19
CA ALA A 178 -2.32 9.92 -13.52
C ALA A 178 -3.25 9.81 -12.29
N GLU A 179 -3.21 8.69 -11.59
CA GLU A 179 -3.98 8.50 -10.35
C GLU A 179 -3.56 9.49 -9.26
N MET A 180 -2.28 9.85 -9.17
CA MET A 180 -1.79 10.88 -8.23
C MET A 180 -2.26 12.28 -8.61
N SER A 181 -2.34 12.61 -9.89
CA SER A 181 -2.77 13.93 -10.38
C SER A 181 -4.28 14.16 -10.22
N ASP A 182 -5.06 13.07 -10.31
CA ASP A 182 -6.51 13.13 -10.17
C ASP A 182 -6.96 13.42 -8.72
N ASP A 183 -6.16 13.10 -7.72
CA ASP A 183 -6.33 13.58 -6.35
C ASP A 183 -4.99 14.00 -5.72
N PRO A 184 -4.53 15.21 -6.02
CA PRO A 184 -3.21 15.71 -5.57
C PRO A 184 -3.15 15.94 -4.05
N ARG A 185 -4.25 15.76 -3.34
CA ARG A 185 -4.30 16.00 -1.89
C ARG A 185 -3.88 14.77 -1.10
N PRO A 186 -2.91 14.89 -0.18
CA PRO A 186 -2.62 13.81 0.73
C PRO A 186 -3.85 13.48 1.60
N PRO A 187 -4.06 12.22 1.96
CA PRO A 187 -5.13 11.89 2.90
C PRO A 187 -4.88 12.60 4.24
N PHE A 188 -5.90 13.25 4.76
CA PHE A 188 -5.83 13.92 6.06
C PHE A 188 -6.29 13.03 7.20
N ALA A 189 -6.95 11.92 6.90
CA ALA A 189 -7.45 10.99 7.89
C ALA A 189 -7.49 9.55 7.35
N GLN A 190 -7.35 8.60 8.27
CA GLN A 190 -7.66 7.20 8.05
C GLN A 190 -9.02 6.92 8.66
N GLY A 191 -9.86 6.15 7.99
CA GLY A 191 -11.17 5.74 8.49
C GLY A 191 -11.37 4.23 8.41
N ARG A 192 -12.32 3.74 9.21
CA ARG A 192 -12.75 2.35 9.22
C ARG A 192 -14.27 2.28 9.03
N VAL A 193 -14.74 1.42 8.15
CA VAL A 193 -16.16 1.20 7.91
C VAL A 193 -16.80 0.53 9.13
N THR A 194 -17.91 1.11 9.62
CA THR A 194 -18.63 0.64 10.83
C THR A 194 -19.95 -0.06 10.50
N SER A 195 -20.43 0.00 9.26
CA SER A 195 -21.62 -0.74 8.81
C SER A 195 -21.25 -2.10 8.20
N SER A 196 -22.20 -3.04 8.14
CA SER A 196 -21.98 -4.33 7.49
C SER A 196 -21.58 -4.19 6.02
N GLU A 197 -22.22 -3.24 5.32
CA GLU A 197 -21.87 -2.81 3.96
C GLU A 197 -22.02 -1.30 3.84
N LEU A 198 -21.14 -0.68 3.04
CA LEU A 198 -21.15 0.75 2.74
C LEU A 198 -21.01 0.95 1.24
N ASN A 199 -21.98 1.61 0.62
CA ASN A 199 -21.90 1.96 -0.79
C ASN A 199 -20.82 3.01 -1.03
N VAL A 200 -19.96 2.76 -2.01
CA VAL A 200 -19.09 3.77 -2.64
C VAL A 200 -19.83 4.35 -3.82
N ARG A 201 -19.91 5.68 -3.89
CA ARG A 201 -20.62 6.39 -4.94
C ARG A 201 -19.68 7.23 -5.80
N SER A 202 -20.11 7.56 -7.01
CA SER A 202 -19.33 8.39 -7.93
C SER A 202 -19.25 9.87 -7.54
N GLY A 203 -19.96 10.29 -6.51
CA GLY A 203 -19.96 11.67 -6.00
C GLY A 203 -20.49 11.77 -4.57
N ALA A 204 -20.34 12.95 -3.96
CA ALA A 204 -20.73 13.26 -2.59
C ALA A 204 -22.24 13.42 -2.44
N GLY A 205 -23.00 12.32 -2.41
CA GLY A 205 -24.45 12.35 -2.24
C GLY A 205 -25.15 11.07 -2.63
N VAL A 206 -26.37 10.86 -2.12
CA VAL A 206 -27.19 9.69 -2.42
C VAL A 206 -27.72 9.68 -3.86
N GLN A 207 -27.77 10.82 -4.52
CA GLN A 207 -28.16 10.98 -5.92
C GLN A 207 -27.15 10.39 -6.91
N PHE A 208 -25.88 10.21 -6.47
CA PHE A 208 -24.84 9.59 -7.32
C PHE A 208 -24.97 8.07 -7.27
N ALA A 209 -24.77 7.42 -8.42
CA ALA A 209 -24.86 5.97 -8.53
C ALA A 209 -23.83 5.27 -7.63
N PRO A 210 -24.20 4.17 -6.95
CA PRO A 210 -23.22 3.31 -6.30
C PRO A 210 -22.36 2.61 -7.36
N ILE A 211 -21.04 2.70 -7.20
CA ILE A 211 -20.06 2.12 -8.12
C ILE A 211 -19.29 0.96 -7.50
N ASP A 212 -19.36 0.82 -6.15
CA ASP A 212 -18.67 -0.22 -5.39
C ASP A 212 -19.29 -0.36 -3.98
N ARG A 213 -18.85 -1.37 -3.21
CA ARG A 213 -19.25 -1.59 -1.81
C ARG A 213 -18.06 -1.96 -0.93
N LEU A 214 -18.00 -1.35 0.25
CA LEU A 214 -17.06 -1.69 1.31
C LEU A 214 -17.77 -2.52 2.37
N LYS A 215 -17.05 -3.44 2.99
CA LYS A 215 -17.54 -4.26 4.10
C LYS A 215 -17.10 -3.69 5.45
N PHE A 216 -17.75 -4.14 6.52
CA PHE A 216 -17.36 -3.82 7.89
C PHE A 216 -15.85 -4.02 8.10
N GLY A 217 -15.23 -3.06 8.78
CA GLY A 217 -13.79 -3.10 9.08
C GLY A 217 -12.87 -2.68 7.94
N ALA A 218 -13.38 -2.42 6.72
CA ALA A 218 -12.55 -1.94 5.62
C ALA A 218 -11.90 -0.60 6.03
N VAL A 219 -10.58 -0.51 5.84
CA VAL A 219 -9.82 0.72 6.06
C VAL A 219 -9.87 1.57 4.81
N LEU A 220 -10.07 2.87 4.98
CA LEU A 220 -10.08 3.85 3.90
C LEU A 220 -9.28 5.09 4.30
N TYR A 221 -8.86 5.84 3.29
CA TYR A 221 -8.10 7.06 3.47
C TYR A 221 -8.89 8.23 2.90
N VAL A 222 -9.10 9.24 3.72
CA VAL A 222 -9.95 10.39 3.38
C VAL A 222 -9.09 11.53 2.87
N THR A 223 -9.36 11.97 1.64
CA THR A 223 -8.66 13.09 0.99
C THR A 223 -9.51 14.37 0.99
N GLU A 224 -10.82 14.25 1.19
CA GLU A 224 -11.76 15.37 1.24
C GLU A 224 -12.98 15.03 2.09
N GLU A 225 -13.54 16.03 2.77
CA GLU A 225 -14.87 15.99 3.34
C GLU A 225 -15.76 17.04 2.66
N GLN A 226 -16.92 16.60 2.16
CA GLN A 226 -17.90 17.48 1.52
C GLN A 226 -19.31 17.01 1.88
N ASN A 227 -20.13 17.91 2.45
CA ASN A 227 -21.56 17.68 2.68
C ASN A 227 -21.91 16.36 3.41
N GLY A 228 -21.08 15.94 4.37
CA GLY A 228 -21.29 14.68 5.09
C GLY A 228 -20.80 13.43 4.35
N TRP A 229 -19.96 13.59 3.33
CA TRP A 229 -19.34 12.54 2.56
C TRP A 229 -17.82 12.65 2.63
N TYR A 230 -17.15 11.51 2.65
CA TYR A 230 -15.70 11.40 2.56
C TYR A 230 -15.29 10.94 1.18
N ARG A 231 -14.36 11.66 0.56
CA ARG A 231 -13.69 11.23 -0.67
C ARG A 231 -12.56 10.26 -0.30
N ILE A 232 -12.57 9.09 -0.92
CA ILE A 232 -11.62 8.00 -0.67
C ILE A 232 -10.86 7.57 -1.92
N GLY A 233 -10.92 8.37 -2.97
CA GLY A 233 -10.27 8.17 -4.27
C GLY A 233 -10.96 8.99 -5.36
N LEU A 234 -10.46 8.92 -6.58
CA LEU A 234 -11.08 9.59 -7.72
C LEU A 234 -12.52 9.13 -7.91
N ASN A 235 -13.48 10.08 -7.90
CA ASN A 235 -14.91 9.79 -8.04
C ASN A 235 -15.40 8.67 -7.09
N ARG A 236 -14.80 8.56 -5.90
CA ARG A 236 -15.11 7.54 -4.90
C ARG A 236 -15.47 8.22 -3.58
N TRP A 237 -16.73 8.18 -3.22
CA TRP A 237 -17.27 8.84 -2.05
C TRP A 237 -18.06 7.88 -1.18
N VAL A 238 -17.94 8.03 0.12
CA VAL A 238 -18.69 7.26 1.14
C VAL A 238 -19.34 8.20 2.14
N SER A 239 -20.49 7.79 2.67
CA SER A 239 -21.14 8.56 3.74
C SER A 239 -20.32 8.50 5.02
N LYS A 240 -20.00 9.67 5.60
CA LYS A 240 -19.25 9.77 6.85
C LYS A 240 -19.93 9.12 8.05
N ASN A 241 -21.25 8.98 8.01
CA ASN A 241 -22.05 8.40 9.10
C ASN A 241 -21.72 6.92 9.37
N PHE A 242 -21.05 6.26 8.42
CA PHE A 242 -20.67 4.84 8.50
C PHE A 242 -19.15 4.64 8.51
N VAL A 243 -18.40 5.68 8.87
CA VAL A 243 -16.94 5.66 8.92
C VAL A 243 -16.48 6.25 10.25
N GLU A 244 -15.78 5.45 11.03
CA GLU A 244 -15.03 5.92 12.19
C GLU A 244 -13.68 6.47 11.72
N ILE A 245 -13.37 7.74 12.04
CA ILE A 245 -12.13 8.41 11.64
C ILE A 245 -11.11 8.31 12.76
N THR A 246 -9.91 7.85 12.40
CA THR A 246 -8.70 7.97 13.19
C THR A 246 -7.82 9.04 12.56
N TYR A 247 -7.66 10.18 13.19
CA TYR A 247 -6.79 11.23 12.69
C TYR A 247 -5.34 10.73 12.66
N ASN A 248 -4.68 10.89 11.51
CA ASN A 248 -3.30 10.47 11.36
C ASN A 248 -2.37 11.57 11.91
N THR A 249 -1.96 11.45 13.17
CA THR A 249 -1.03 12.37 13.83
C THR A 249 0.38 12.36 13.21
N TRP A 250 0.65 11.47 12.27
CA TRP A 250 1.92 11.38 11.54
C TRP A 250 2.08 12.39 10.41
N LEU A 251 0.99 12.92 9.88
CA LEU A 251 1.03 14.04 8.97
C LEU A 251 0.84 15.31 9.82
N GLY A 252 1.91 15.77 10.44
CA GLY A 252 1.96 17.07 11.09
C GLY A 252 1.55 18.16 10.11
N ARG A 253 0.25 18.38 9.95
CA ARG A 253 -0.31 19.42 9.13
C ARG A 253 -0.14 20.73 9.88
N ILE A 254 0.89 21.48 9.53
CA ILE A 254 0.87 22.92 9.76
C ILE A 254 -0.15 23.47 8.76
N ASP A 255 -1.38 23.68 9.22
CA ASP A 255 -2.36 24.44 8.45
C ASP A 255 -1.94 25.91 8.47
N SER A 256 -1.23 26.33 7.42
CA SER A 256 -0.77 27.69 7.26
C SER A 256 -1.91 28.73 7.13
N ARG A 257 -3.17 28.28 7.08
CA ARG A 257 -4.35 29.17 7.02
C ARG A 257 -4.81 29.64 8.39
N THR A 258 -4.34 29.10 9.48
CA THR A 258 -4.80 29.49 10.83
C THR A 258 -3.78 30.22 11.68
N GLY A 259 -2.61 30.58 11.14
CA GLY A 259 -1.68 31.47 11.82
C GLY A 259 -1.24 31.03 13.23
N ALA A 260 -1.17 29.74 13.52
CA ALA A 260 -0.71 29.24 14.80
C ALA A 260 0.80 29.35 14.90
N ASN A 261 1.26 30.41 15.54
CA ASN A 261 2.63 30.52 16.01
C ASN A 261 2.91 29.45 17.07
N VAL A 262 3.77 28.50 16.75
CA VAL A 262 4.39 27.61 17.75
C VAL A 262 5.49 28.41 18.45
N ARG A 263 5.30 28.68 19.75
CA ARG A 263 6.36 29.13 20.64
C ARG A 263 7.10 27.93 21.21
#